data_f4d61df3f9c58ed5ff98b84a5da4cdb8
#
_entry.id   f4d61df3f9c58ed5ff98b84a5da4cdb8
#
_cell.length_a   1.000
_cell.length_b   1.000
_cell.length_c   1.000
_cell.angle_alpha   90.00
_cell.angle_beta   90.00
_cell.angle_gamma   90.00
#
_symmetry.space_group_name_H-M   'P 1'
#
loop_
_entity.id
_entity.type
_entity.pdbx_description
1 polymer ?
#
loop_
_entity_poly.entity_id
_entity_poly.type
_entity_poly.pdbx_seq_one_letter_code
_entity_poly.pdbx_strand_id
1 'polypeptide(L)'
;MNRLSWFVGLTVLGLLMTVSLSGLRPSVSSTDSSSSSVTITVSAASVLSDVFPKVGRLWEEETGHQVVFNFGATGKLTQQIERGAPVDVFAAANRQFVEELERNDLVFSETKTLYGMGRITLWQRPDSPLEINQLEDLLKPQVTRVAIANPDTAPYGMAAREALQTAGIWEELQPKLILGENISQTQQYAMTGNVDVAIVALSLSVEKPGRWVMLAADLHDPIEQILVIPKNAPHLDLAKEFAAFVNGDQGRPLMDQYGFVLPDNQSTR
;
A
#
# COMPACT_ATOMS: atom_id res chain seq x y z
N MET A 1 -76.48 -29.19 5.78
CA MET A 1 -77.65 -29.82 5.09
C MET A 1 -77.26 -30.39 3.76
N ASN A 2 -77.45 -31.69 3.66
CA ASN A 2 -77.63 -32.51 2.44
C ASN A 2 -76.47 -32.67 1.47
N ARG A 3 -75.88 -33.83 1.50
CA ARG A 3 -76.18 -35.17 0.86
C ARG A 3 -75.60 -35.27 -0.55
N LEU A 4 -74.73 -36.22 -0.77
CA LEU A 4 -74.92 -37.66 -1.18
C LEU A 4 -74.87 -37.73 -2.71
N SER A 5 -74.27 -38.53 -3.46
CA SER A 5 -73.82 -39.94 -3.39
C SER A 5 -73.25 -40.31 -4.76
N TRP A 6 -72.28 -41.26 -4.76
CA TRP A 6 -72.18 -42.49 -5.57
C TRP A 6 -72.21 -42.40 -7.11
N PHE A 7 -71.22 -42.94 -7.81
CA PHE A 7 -71.32 -44.26 -8.46
C PHE A 7 -69.97 -44.79 -8.91
N VAL A 8 -69.83 -46.08 -8.67
CA VAL A 8 -68.80 -47.05 -8.96
C VAL A 8 -68.73 -47.29 -10.46
N GLY A 9 -67.53 -47.51 -11.01
CA GLY A 9 -67.32 -48.02 -12.34
C GLY A 9 -65.97 -48.70 -12.42
N LEU A 10 -65.96 -49.98 -12.24
CA LEU A 10 -64.83 -50.93 -12.33
C LEU A 10 -64.67 -51.29 -13.80
N THR A 11 -63.48 -51.14 -14.42
CA THR A 11 -63.07 -51.95 -15.58
C THR A 11 -61.57 -52.22 -15.56
N VAL A 12 -61.28 -53.48 -15.65
CA VAL A 12 -60.03 -54.16 -15.62
C VAL A 12 -59.44 -54.19 -17.03
N LEU A 13 -58.11 -54.32 -17.11
CA LEU A 13 -57.27 -54.97 -18.11
C LEU A 13 -56.39 -54.07 -18.98
N GLY A 14 -55.10 -54.34 -18.87
CA GLY A 14 -54.11 -53.95 -19.89
C GLY A 14 -52.68 -53.82 -19.37
N LEU A 15 -52.04 -54.97 -19.00
CA LEU A 15 -50.64 -55.07 -18.65
C LEU A 15 -49.80 -54.91 -19.93
N LEU A 16 -49.05 -53.82 -20.05
CA LEU A 16 -47.94 -53.70 -21.01
C LEU A 16 -46.69 -53.21 -20.25
N MET A 17 -45.81 -54.15 -20.00
CA MET A 17 -44.43 -53.89 -19.52
C MET A 17 -43.64 -53.22 -20.65
N THR A 18 -43.33 -51.95 -20.50
CA THR A 18 -42.26 -51.33 -21.26
C THR A 18 -41.03 -51.19 -20.33
N VAL A 19 -40.03 -52.01 -20.58
CA VAL A 19 -38.70 -51.92 -19.98
C VAL A 19 -38.02 -50.68 -20.52
N SER A 20 -38.03 -49.57 -19.77
CA SER A 20 -37.18 -48.42 -20.07
C SER A 20 -35.78 -48.65 -19.55
N LEU A 21 -34.86 -48.88 -20.46
CA LEU A 21 -33.42 -48.83 -20.20
C LEU A 21 -33.07 -47.40 -19.81
N SER A 22 -33.02 -47.11 -18.51
CA SER A 22 -32.47 -45.86 -17.99
C SER A 22 -30.98 -45.87 -18.14
N GLY A 23 -30.46 -45.24 -19.20
CA GLY A 23 -29.04 -45.03 -19.40
C GLY A 23 -28.48 -44.25 -18.20
N LEU A 24 -27.58 -44.88 -17.45
CA LEU A 24 -26.71 -44.20 -16.52
C LEU A 24 -25.87 -43.18 -17.29
N ARG A 25 -26.24 -41.90 -17.20
CA ARG A 25 -25.31 -40.82 -17.53
C ARG A 25 -24.30 -40.69 -16.40
N PRO A 26 -23.00 -40.77 -16.66
CA PRO A 26 -22.02 -40.46 -15.63
C PRO A 26 -22.22 -38.97 -15.31
N SER A 27 -22.56 -38.69 -14.04
CA SER A 27 -22.47 -37.33 -13.49
C SER A 27 -21.00 -36.97 -13.55
N VAL A 28 -20.63 -36.14 -14.49
CA VAL A 28 -19.36 -35.39 -14.41
C VAL A 28 -19.53 -34.44 -13.20
N SER A 29 -19.02 -34.84 -12.06
CA SER A 29 -18.81 -33.96 -10.94
C SER A 29 -17.80 -32.92 -11.43
N SER A 30 -18.28 -31.77 -11.86
CA SER A 30 -17.44 -30.57 -11.89
C SER A 30 -16.98 -30.37 -10.45
N THR A 31 -15.74 -30.74 -10.19
CA THR A 31 -14.99 -30.24 -9.03
C THR A 31 -14.88 -28.73 -9.22
N ASP A 32 -15.88 -28.02 -8.72
CA ASP A 32 -15.71 -26.62 -8.36
C ASP A 32 -14.62 -26.59 -7.30
N SER A 33 -13.38 -26.42 -7.74
CA SER A 33 -12.31 -25.93 -6.91
C SER A 33 -12.59 -24.47 -6.63
N SER A 34 -13.56 -24.20 -5.77
CA SER A 34 -13.65 -22.90 -5.07
C SER A 34 -12.42 -22.85 -4.17
N SER A 35 -11.29 -22.37 -4.71
CA SER A 35 -10.16 -21.97 -3.90
C SER A 35 -10.69 -20.95 -2.90
N SER A 36 -10.66 -21.29 -1.61
CA SER A 36 -11.10 -20.38 -0.57
C SER A 36 -10.27 -19.11 -0.67
N SER A 37 -10.94 -17.96 -0.78
CA SER A 37 -10.28 -16.66 -0.76
C SER A 37 -9.43 -16.53 0.51
N VAL A 38 -8.18 -16.16 0.36
CA VAL A 38 -7.22 -15.92 1.46
C VAL A 38 -6.96 -14.44 1.55
N THR A 39 -6.80 -13.92 2.76
CA THR A 39 -6.44 -12.51 3.00
C THR A 39 -4.98 -12.42 3.44
N ILE A 40 -4.17 -11.66 2.72
CA ILE A 40 -2.80 -11.32 3.13
C ILE A 40 -2.76 -9.96 3.84
N THR A 41 -1.79 -9.80 4.74
CA THR A 41 -1.53 -8.54 5.44
C THR A 41 -0.24 -7.90 4.94
N VAL A 42 -0.34 -6.69 4.43
CA VAL A 42 0.80 -5.89 3.95
C VAL A 42 1.05 -4.73 4.91
N SER A 43 2.17 -4.75 5.64
CA SER A 43 2.65 -3.59 6.40
C SER A 43 3.41 -2.67 5.45
N ALA A 44 2.90 -1.47 5.22
CA ALA A 44 3.40 -0.57 4.20
C ALA A 44 3.71 0.83 4.76
N ALA A 45 4.82 1.40 4.34
CA ALA A 45 5.12 2.81 4.59
C ALA A 45 3.94 3.69 4.14
N SER A 46 3.53 4.63 4.98
CA SER A 46 2.32 5.43 4.73
C SER A 46 2.37 6.29 3.47
N VAL A 47 3.54 6.48 2.88
CA VAL A 47 3.71 7.08 1.54
C VAL A 47 2.95 6.32 0.45
N LEU A 48 2.64 5.05 0.68
CA LEU A 48 1.93 4.15 -0.24
C LEU A 48 0.40 4.18 -0.05
N SER A 49 -0.11 4.95 0.92
CA SER A 49 -1.54 4.94 1.29
C SER A 49 -2.51 5.32 0.17
N ASP A 50 -2.05 6.03 -0.84
CA ASP A 50 -2.87 6.42 -1.99
C ASP A 50 -2.73 5.44 -3.17
N VAL A 51 -1.55 4.85 -3.38
CA VAL A 51 -1.28 3.96 -4.53
C VAL A 51 -1.54 2.48 -4.21
N PHE A 52 -1.12 1.97 -3.05
CA PHE A 52 -1.26 0.53 -2.74
C PHE A 52 -2.70 0.04 -2.67
N PRO A 53 -3.71 0.80 -2.21
CA PRO A 53 -5.10 0.37 -2.34
C PRO A 53 -5.57 0.19 -3.79
N LYS A 54 -4.97 0.90 -4.76
CA LYS A 54 -5.25 0.70 -6.19
C LYS A 54 -4.55 -0.57 -6.72
N VAL A 55 -3.29 -0.75 -6.36
CA VAL A 55 -2.53 -1.99 -6.67
C VAL A 55 -3.22 -3.20 -6.07
N GLY A 56 -3.64 -3.11 -4.81
CA GLY A 56 -4.34 -4.19 -4.09
C GLY A 56 -5.63 -4.60 -4.79
N ARG A 57 -6.47 -3.65 -5.20
CA ARG A 57 -7.71 -3.96 -5.95
C ARG A 57 -7.43 -4.72 -7.25
N LEU A 58 -6.42 -4.31 -8.02
CA LEU A 58 -6.07 -5.03 -9.26
C LEU A 58 -5.57 -6.44 -8.96
N TRP A 59 -4.78 -6.61 -7.92
CA TRP A 59 -4.33 -7.94 -7.49
C TRP A 59 -5.49 -8.81 -6.99
N GLU A 60 -6.43 -8.26 -6.23
CA GLU A 60 -7.64 -8.95 -5.77
C GLU A 60 -8.54 -9.38 -6.95
N GLU A 61 -8.68 -8.51 -7.96
CA GLU A 61 -9.45 -8.81 -9.19
C GLU A 61 -8.80 -9.92 -10.02
N GLU A 62 -7.46 -9.99 -10.07
CA GLU A 62 -6.73 -11.00 -10.83
C GLU A 62 -6.70 -12.36 -10.13
N THR A 63 -6.51 -12.36 -8.79
CA THR A 63 -6.24 -13.61 -8.04
C THR A 63 -7.45 -14.17 -7.31
N GLY A 64 -8.47 -13.36 -7.03
CA GLY A 64 -9.60 -13.71 -6.16
C GLY A 64 -9.25 -13.77 -4.67
N HIS A 65 -8.02 -13.44 -4.27
CA HIS A 65 -7.59 -13.28 -2.90
C HIS A 65 -7.86 -11.86 -2.40
N GLN A 66 -7.56 -11.55 -1.15
CA GLN A 66 -7.75 -10.22 -0.56
C GLN A 66 -6.46 -9.71 0.06
N VAL A 67 -6.30 -8.37 0.10
CA VAL A 67 -5.18 -7.73 0.77
C VAL A 67 -5.65 -6.66 1.74
N VAL A 68 -5.09 -6.68 2.95
CA VAL A 68 -5.30 -5.66 3.99
C VAL A 68 -4.00 -4.92 4.23
N PHE A 69 -4.07 -3.59 4.23
CA PHE A 69 -2.91 -2.73 4.43
C PHE A 69 -2.88 -2.16 5.85
N ASN A 70 -1.71 -2.28 6.49
CA ASN A 70 -1.36 -1.57 7.71
C ASN A 70 -0.37 -0.46 7.37
N PHE A 71 -0.83 0.79 7.31
CA PHE A 71 0.01 1.93 6.96
C PHE A 71 0.62 2.61 8.19
N GLY A 72 1.94 2.89 8.13
CA GLY A 72 2.66 3.54 9.22
C GLY A 72 4.01 4.12 8.82
N ALA A 73 4.73 4.70 9.80
CA ALA A 73 6.13 5.03 9.62
C ALA A 73 6.95 3.74 9.53
N THR A 74 7.88 3.67 8.56
CA THR A 74 8.69 2.47 8.30
C THR A 74 9.36 1.92 9.56
N GLY A 75 10.01 2.77 10.37
CA GLY A 75 10.67 2.33 11.60
C GLY A 75 9.71 1.77 12.66
N LYS A 76 8.47 2.30 12.74
CA LYS A 76 7.44 1.72 13.64
C LYS A 76 6.95 0.36 13.16
N LEU A 77 6.79 0.19 11.84
CA LEU A 77 6.41 -1.09 11.25
C LEU A 77 7.53 -2.13 11.42
N THR A 78 8.80 -1.72 11.27
CA THR A 78 9.98 -2.55 11.57
C THR A 78 9.93 -3.09 13.00
N GLN A 79 9.72 -2.21 14.00
CA GLN A 79 9.58 -2.62 15.39
C GLN A 79 8.40 -3.59 15.65
N GLN A 80 7.29 -3.46 14.90
CA GLN A 80 6.19 -4.42 14.99
C GLN A 80 6.60 -5.81 14.48
N ILE A 81 7.32 -5.86 13.35
CA ILE A 81 7.85 -7.12 12.78
C ILE A 81 8.85 -7.76 13.73
N GLU A 82 9.77 -6.98 14.33
CA GLU A 82 10.71 -7.46 15.35
C GLU A 82 10.02 -8.07 16.58
N ARG A 83 8.84 -7.56 16.93
CA ARG A 83 8.00 -8.08 18.02
C ARG A 83 7.12 -9.25 17.59
N GLY A 84 7.28 -9.76 16.38
CA GLY A 84 6.58 -10.92 15.87
C GLY A 84 5.20 -10.64 15.27
N ALA A 85 4.89 -9.42 14.82
CA ALA A 85 3.65 -9.13 14.12
C ALA A 85 3.48 -10.05 12.90
N PRO A 86 2.31 -10.71 12.73
CA PRO A 86 2.06 -11.62 11.61
C PRO A 86 1.78 -10.80 10.33
N VAL A 87 2.82 -10.56 9.56
CA VAL A 87 2.79 -9.74 8.34
C VAL A 87 3.25 -10.60 7.17
N ASP A 88 2.52 -10.59 6.06
CA ASP A 88 2.88 -11.33 4.86
C ASP A 88 3.91 -10.57 4.01
N VAL A 89 3.75 -9.25 3.86
CA VAL A 89 4.67 -8.41 3.09
C VAL A 89 5.01 -7.15 3.86
N PHE A 90 6.28 -6.78 3.87
CA PHE A 90 6.75 -5.49 4.37
C PHE A 90 7.21 -4.59 3.22
N ALA A 91 6.54 -3.44 3.05
CA ALA A 91 6.85 -2.42 2.05
C ALA A 91 7.47 -1.21 2.76
N ALA A 92 8.79 -1.20 2.84
CA ALA A 92 9.59 -0.16 3.49
C ALA A 92 9.88 1.00 2.54
N ALA A 93 10.07 2.19 3.10
CA ALA A 93 10.52 3.38 2.37
C ALA A 93 12.00 3.74 2.67
N ASN A 94 12.77 2.81 3.20
CA ASN A 94 14.21 2.98 3.41
C ASN A 94 14.88 1.61 3.56
N ARG A 95 16.03 1.44 2.88
CA ARG A 95 16.85 0.24 2.90
C ARG A 95 17.34 -0.15 4.29
N GLN A 96 17.75 0.81 5.10
CA GLN A 96 18.36 0.56 6.42
C GLN A 96 17.45 -0.23 7.35
N PHE A 97 16.14 0.05 7.34
CA PHE A 97 15.16 -0.68 8.16
C PHE A 97 14.97 -2.13 7.70
N VAL A 98 15.09 -2.39 6.40
CA VAL A 98 15.06 -3.77 5.87
C VAL A 98 16.34 -4.51 6.27
N GLU A 99 17.50 -3.87 6.15
CA GLU A 99 18.78 -4.43 6.56
C GLU A 99 18.86 -4.70 8.07
N GLU A 100 18.15 -3.92 8.90
CA GLU A 100 18.02 -4.19 10.33
C GLU A 100 17.28 -5.53 10.56
N LEU A 101 16.16 -5.75 9.88
CA LEU A 101 15.44 -7.02 9.93
C LEU A 101 16.26 -8.19 9.35
N GLU A 102 17.06 -7.96 8.30
CA GLU A 102 17.98 -8.96 7.75
C GLU A 102 19.05 -9.36 8.76
N ARG A 103 19.70 -8.39 9.44
CA ARG A 103 20.71 -8.66 10.47
C ARG A 103 20.16 -9.48 11.64
N ASN A 104 18.86 -9.30 11.95
CA ASN A 104 18.16 -10.03 13.01
C ASN A 104 17.55 -11.35 12.51
N ASP A 105 17.82 -11.77 11.27
CA ASP A 105 17.29 -13.00 10.63
C ASP A 105 15.76 -13.09 10.61
N LEU A 106 15.07 -11.95 10.46
CA LEU A 106 13.60 -11.84 10.52
C LEU A 106 12.90 -11.82 9.16
N VAL A 107 13.65 -11.70 8.06
CA VAL A 107 13.13 -11.63 6.70
C VAL A 107 13.86 -12.61 5.77
N PHE A 108 13.20 -12.99 4.68
CA PHE A 108 13.82 -13.73 3.59
C PHE A 108 14.58 -12.75 2.69
N SER A 109 15.91 -12.64 2.86
CA SER A 109 16.75 -11.67 2.15
C SER A 109 16.68 -11.80 0.62
N GLU A 110 16.46 -13.01 0.12
CA GLU A 110 16.27 -13.31 -1.31
C GLU A 110 14.98 -12.73 -1.90
N THR A 111 14.04 -12.32 -1.05
CA THR A 111 12.78 -11.67 -1.49
C THR A 111 12.88 -10.15 -1.55
N LYS A 112 14.01 -9.60 -1.14
CA LYS A 112 14.24 -8.16 -1.12
C LYS A 112 14.24 -7.59 -2.55
N THR A 113 13.32 -6.67 -2.83
CA THR A 113 13.14 -6.08 -4.16
C THR A 113 12.96 -4.58 -4.06
N LEU A 114 13.78 -3.83 -4.78
CA LEU A 114 13.59 -2.39 -5.00
C LEU A 114 12.44 -2.20 -5.98
N TYR A 115 11.38 -1.46 -5.58
CA TYR A 115 10.23 -1.21 -6.44
C TYR A 115 10.06 0.26 -6.82
N GLY A 116 10.88 1.16 -6.28
CA GLY A 116 10.87 2.57 -6.65
C GLY A 116 11.78 3.42 -5.78
N MET A 117 11.96 4.67 -6.22
CA MET A 117 12.66 5.71 -5.47
C MET A 117 11.67 6.83 -5.19
N GLY A 118 11.60 7.27 -3.94
CA GLY A 118 10.75 8.38 -3.53
C GLY A 118 11.35 9.75 -3.82
N ARG A 119 10.48 10.76 -3.87
CA ARG A 119 10.85 12.18 -3.99
C ARG A 119 10.08 12.99 -2.96
N ILE A 120 10.62 14.12 -2.53
CA ILE A 120 9.97 15.04 -1.59
C ILE A 120 9.59 16.36 -2.25
N THR A 121 8.54 16.98 -1.72
CA THR A 121 7.99 18.25 -2.19
C THR A 121 7.74 19.20 -1.03
N LEU A 122 7.82 20.51 -1.29
CA LEU A 122 7.16 21.54 -0.46
C LEU A 122 5.69 21.59 -0.87
N TRP A 123 4.77 21.36 0.05
CA TRP A 123 3.34 21.33 -0.24
C TRP A 123 2.58 22.34 0.63
N GLN A 124 1.65 23.03 0.02
CA GLN A 124 0.76 23.98 0.67
C GLN A 124 -0.65 23.88 0.11
N ARG A 125 -1.64 24.29 0.89
CA ARG A 125 -3.04 24.32 0.43
C ARG A 125 -3.20 25.24 -0.78
N PRO A 126 -4.20 24.96 -1.67
CA PRO A 126 -4.44 25.78 -2.86
C PRO A 126 -4.84 27.22 -2.52
N ASP A 127 -5.51 27.44 -1.37
CA ASP A 127 -5.95 28.74 -0.87
C ASP A 127 -4.93 29.47 0.02
N SER A 128 -3.74 28.90 0.19
CA SER A 128 -2.66 29.55 0.97
C SER A 128 -2.24 30.87 0.31
N PRO A 129 -2.16 31.98 1.05
CA PRO A 129 -1.64 33.24 0.52
C PRO A 129 -0.12 33.26 0.37
N LEU A 130 0.55 32.23 0.87
CA LEU A 130 2.02 32.15 0.86
C LEU A 130 2.54 31.71 -0.51
N GLU A 131 3.65 32.28 -0.91
CA GLU A 131 4.43 31.88 -2.09
C GLU A 131 5.70 31.18 -1.62
N ILE A 132 5.66 29.85 -1.67
CA ILE A 132 6.75 28.96 -1.24
C ILE A 132 7.24 28.20 -2.47
N ASN A 133 8.45 28.52 -2.92
CA ASN A 133 9.05 27.98 -4.13
C ASN A 133 10.38 27.26 -3.86
N GLN A 134 10.99 27.48 -2.70
CA GLN A 134 12.27 26.89 -2.29
C GLN A 134 12.32 26.77 -0.75
N LEU A 135 13.31 26.03 -0.24
CA LEU A 135 13.44 25.75 1.19
C LEU A 135 13.64 27.01 2.03
N GLU A 136 14.39 28.00 1.52
CA GLU A 136 14.66 29.27 2.23
C GLU A 136 13.38 30.08 2.46
N ASP A 137 12.34 29.89 1.65
CA ASP A 137 11.05 30.54 1.83
C ASP A 137 10.36 30.13 3.16
N LEU A 138 10.74 28.98 3.75
CA LEU A 138 10.24 28.54 5.05
C LEU A 138 10.68 29.44 6.18
N LEU A 139 11.74 30.22 6.01
CA LEU A 139 12.21 31.20 6.99
C LEU A 139 11.41 32.50 6.99
N LYS A 140 10.61 32.78 5.95
CA LYS A 140 9.78 33.97 5.88
C LYS A 140 8.96 34.16 7.17
N PRO A 141 8.80 35.41 7.67
CA PRO A 141 8.05 35.66 8.90
C PRO A 141 6.59 35.20 8.86
N GLN A 142 5.99 35.14 7.66
CA GLN A 142 4.61 34.69 7.45
C GLN A 142 4.46 33.18 7.59
N VAL A 143 5.55 32.39 7.45
CA VAL A 143 5.58 30.96 7.70
C VAL A 143 5.83 30.74 9.19
N THR A 144 4.82 30.26 9.89
CA THR A 144 4.84 30.10 11.35
C THR A 144 4.95 28.63 11.76
N ARG A 145 4.42 27.71 10.96
CA ARG A 145 4.40 26.28 11.22
C ARG A 145 4.71 25.49 9.96
N VAL A 146 5.69 24.62 10.05
CA VAL A 146 6.11 23.71 8.97
C VAL A 146 6.04 22.27 9.46
N ALA A 147 5.32 21.41 8.74
CA ALA A 147 5.28 20.00 9.10
C ALA A 147 6.32 19.17 8.34
N ILE A 148 6.97 18.28 9.05
CA ILE A 148 7.75 17.16 8.51
C ILE A 148 7.34 15.87 9.24
N ALA A 149 7.52 14.71 8.61
CA ALA A 149 7.37 13.45 9.35
C ALA A 149 8.48 13.32 10.40
N ASN A 150 8.23 12.58 11.47
CA ASN A 150 9.25 12.38 12.52
C ASN A 150 10.50 11.72 11.92
N PRO A 151 11.64 12.43 11.90
CA PRO A 151 12.87 11.92 11.28
C PRO A 151 13.51 10.73 12.00
N ASP A 152 13.09 10.42 13.24
CA ASP A 152 13.64 9.27 13.97
C ASP A 152 13.00 7.94 13.51
N THR A 153 11.81 7.97 12.88
CA THR A 153 11.07 6.77 12.53
C THR A 153 10.54 6.75 11.09
N ALA A 154 10.48 7.90 10.43
CA ALA A 154 9.90 8.04 9.10
C ALA A 154 10.96 8.45 8.06
N PRO A 155 11.21 7.63 7.02
CA PRO A 155 12.20 7.90 5.98
C PRO A 155 12.04 9.27 5.30
N TYR A 156 10.81 9.68 5.03
CA TYR A 156 10.54 10.99 4.45
C TYR A 156 10.80 12.14 5.41
N GLY A 157 10.75 11.89 6.72
CA GLY A 157 11.20 12.82 7.75
C GLY A 157 12.73 12.92 7.81
N MET A 158 13.43 11.78 7.64
CA MET A 158 14.89 11.75 7.51
C MET A 158 15.33 12.59 6.31
N ALA A 159 14.74 12.34 5.14
CA ALA A 159 15.02 13.10 3.92
C ALA A 159 14.68 14.60 4.05
N ALA A 160 13.59 14.95 4.73
CA ALA A 160 13.24 16.34 5.00
C ALA A 160 14.29 17.01 5.91
N ARG A 161 14.76 16.34 6.98
CA ARG A 161 15.82 16.83 7.84
C ARG A 161 17.12 17.04 7.06
N GLU A 162 17.53 16.06 6.26
CA GLU A 162 18.74 16.13 5.43
C GLU A 162 18.67 17.29 4.45
N ALA A 163 17.54 17.46 3.76
CA ALA A 163 17.33 18.57 2.83
C ALA A 163 17.44 19.94 3.52
N LEU A 164 16.85 20.08 4.72
CA LEU A 164 16.94 21.31 5.51
C LEU A 164 18.35 21.55 6.05
N GLN A 165 19.09 20.49 6.39
CA GLN A 165 20.50 20.58 6.80
C GLN A 165 21.40 20.97 5.61
N THR A 166 21.19 20.36 4.45
CA THR A 166 21.93 20.69 3.21
C THR A 166 21.69 22.14 2.78
N ALA A 167 20.45 22.63 2.96
CA ALA A 167 20.12 24.05 2.74
C ALA A 167 20.62 25.00 3.84
N GLY A 168 21.19 24.46 4.92
CA GLY A 168 21.75 25.25 6.04
C GLY A 168 20.71 25.93 6.93
N ILE A 169 19.43 25.53 6.85
CA ILE A 169 18.33 26.22 7.58
C ILE A 169 17.69 25.36 8.68
N TRP A 170 18.21 24.16 8.92
CA TRP A 170 17.65 23.21 9.90
C TRP A 170 17.49 23.83 11.31
N GLU A 171 18.56 24.44 11.84
CA GLU A 171 18.57 24.99 13.21
C GLU A 171 17.60 26.17 13.34
N GLU A 172 17.56 27.06 12.35
CA GLU A 172 16.68 28.22 12.38
C GLU A 172 15.19 27.84 12.26
N LEU A 173 14.92 26.72 11.53
CA LEU A 173 13.56 26.26 11.29
C LEU A 173 12.98 25.45 12.46
N GLN A 174 13.80 24.87 13.35
CA GLN A 174 13.35 24.02 14.44
C GLN A 174 12.19 24.59 15.28
N PRO A 175 12.16 25.87 15.65
CA PRO A 175 11.05 26.42 16.41
C PRO A 175 9.70 26.41 15.69
N LYS A 176 9.70 26.29 14.35
CA LYS A 176 8.49 26.24 13.51
C LYS A 176 8.07 24.80 13.18
N LEU A 177 8.88 23.79 13.51
CA LEU A 177 8.63 22.40 13.11
C LEU A 177 7.50 21.76 13.90
N ILE A 178 6.59 21.12 13.18
CA ILE A 178 5.56 20.23 13.71
C ILE A 178 5.84 18.82 13.15
N LEU A 179 6.03 17.86 14.04
CA LEU A 179 6.34 16.49 13.64
C LEU A 179 5.06 15.66 13.47
N GLY A 180 4.84 15.14 12.27
CA GLY A 180 3.86 14.10 12.00
C GLY A 180 4.40 12.72 12.39
N GLU A 181 3.56 11.86 12.88
CA GLU A 181 3.94 10.48 13.21
C GLU A 181 4.47 9.70 11.99
N ASN A 182 3.92 10.03 10.81
CA ASN A 182 4.30 9.48 9.51
C ASN A 182 4.00 10.50 8.40
N ILE A 183 4.37 10.17 7.16
CA ILE A 183 4.27 11.14 6.05
C ILE A 183 2.84 11.49 5.65
N SER A 184 1.89 10.56 5.78
CA SER A 184 0.47 10.82 5.49
C SER A 184 -0.15 11.76 6.53
N GLN A 185 0.15 11.60 7.82
CA GLN A 185 -0.28 12.53 8.86
C GLN A 185 0.33 13.91 8.65
N THR A 186 1.61 13.98 8.24
CA THR A 186 2.29 15.24 7.91
C THR A 186 1.53 16.01 6.83
N GLN A 187 1.13 15.32 5.76
CA GLN A 187 0.32 15.92 4.71
C GLN A 187 -1.06 16.35 5.22
N GLN A 188 -1.69 15.54 6.07
CA GLN A 188 -2.99 15.87 6.65
C GLN A 188 -2.93 17.17 7.45
N TYR A 189 -1.86 17.43 8.20
CA TYR A 189 -1.70 18.70 8.92
C TYR A 189 -1.72 19.91 7.98
N ALA A 190 -1.07 19.81 6.82
CA ALA A 190 -1.09 20.88 5.83
C ALA A 190 -2.46 21.00 5.15
N MET A 191 -3.09 19.90 4.78
CA MET A 191 -4.43 19.87 4.15
C MET A 191 -5.50 20.50 5.03
N THR A 192 -5.44 20.28 6.34
CA THR A 192 -6.41 20.80 7.33
C THR A 192 -6.06 22.21 7.84
N GLY A 193 -4.94 22.81 7.38
CA GLY A 193 -4.52 24.15 7.81
C GLY A 193 -3.91 24.21 9.21
N ASN A 194 -3.56 23.08 9.79
CA ASN A 194 -2.84 23.02 11.07
C ASN A 194 -1.40 23.52 10.95
N VAL A 195 -0.85 23.52 9.74
CA VAL A 195 0.45 24.08 9.39
C VAL A 195 0.34 24.88 8.08
N ASP A 196 1.30 25.77 7.85
CA ASP A 196 1.34 26.64 6.68
C ASP A 196 1.89 25.89 5.45
N VAL A 197 2.92 25.08 5.66
CA VAL A 197 3.64 24.31 4.66
C VAL A 197 4.00 22.94 5.24
N ALA A 198 4.10 21.92 4.39
CA ALA A 198 4.66 20.63 4.77
C ALA A 198 5.70 20.16 3.75
N ILE A 199 6.75 19.48 4.22
CA ILE A 199 7.62 18.67 3.37
C ILE A 199 7.03 17.27 3.33
N VAL A 200 6.51 16.88 2.16
CA VAL A 200 5.79 15.62 1.97
C VAL A 200 6.32 14.84 0.77
N ALA A 201 5.84 13.62 0.61
CA ALA A 201 6.18 12.81 -0.56
C ALA A 201 5.49 13.33 -1.83
N LEU A 202 6.17 13.23 -2.97
CA LEU A 202 5.59 13.51 -4.27
C LEU A 202 4.35 12.64 -4.52
N SER A 203 4.40 11.35 -4.16
CA SER A 203 3.28 10.42 -4.32
C SER A 203 2.00 10.81 -3.59
N LEU A 204 2.12 11.57 -2.51
CA LEU A 204 0.98 12.12 -1.79
C LEU A 204 0.54 13.49 -2.33
N SER A 205 1.35 14.13 -3.18
CA SER A 205 1.11 15.47 -3.72
C SER A 205 0.37 15.46 -5.06
N VAL A 206 0.64 14.46 -5.92
CA VAL A 206 0.24 14.46 -7.33
C VAL A 206 -1.27 14.41 -7.56
N GLU A 207 -2.04 13.73 -6.73
CA GLU A 207 -3.50 13.60 -6.90
C GLU A 207 -4.31 14.48 -5.93
N LYS A 208 -3.66 15.23 -5.06
CA LYS A 208 -4.37 16.05 -4.06
C LYS A 208 -4.38 17.53 -4.45
N PRO A 209 -5.50 18.22 -4.24
CA PRO A 209 -5.56 19.65 -4.50
C PRO A 209 -4.58 20.38 -3.58
N GLY A 210 -3.60 21.04 -4.18
CA GLY A 210 -2.55 21.76 -3.48
C GLY A 210 -1.57 22.40 -4.46
N ARG A 211 -0.74 23.29 -3.96
CA ARG A 211 0.42 23.80 -4.69
C ARG A 211 1.65 23.15 -4.11
N TRP A 212 2.49 22.60 -4.97
CA TRP A 212 3.71 21.97 -4.53
C TRP A 212 4.88 22.22 -5.47
N VAL A 213 6.06 22.19 -4.92
CA VAL A 213 7.34 22.32 -5.63
C VAL A 213 8.18 21.10 -5.28
N MET A 214 8.68 20.42 -6.29
CA MET A 214 9.58 19.27 -6.08
C MET A 214 10.95 19.75 -5.63
N LEU A 215 11.48 19.16 -4.57
CA LEU A 215 12.82 19.42 -4.10
C LEU A 215 13.86 18.63 -4.92
N ALA A 216 15.05 19.20 -5.07
CA ALA A 216 16.14 18.57 -5.77
C ALA A 216 16.57 17.26 -5.09
N ALA A 217 16.92 16.24 -5.87
CA ALA A 217 17.22 14.91 -5.35
C ALA A 217 18.54 14.83 -4.58
N ASP A 218 19.45 15.76 -4.83
CA ASP A 218 20.79 15.86 -4.23
C ASP A 218 20.77 16.55 -2.84
N LEU A 219 19.60 17.00 -2.40
CA LEU A 219 19.44 17.58 -1.06
C LEU A 219 19.37 16.53 0.06
N HIS A 220 19.15 15.27 -0.26
CA HIS A 220 18.98 14.18 0.69
C HIS A 220 19.44 12.85 0.11
N ASP A 221 19.70 11.87 0.96
CA ASP A 221 19.98 10.50 0.54
C ASP A 221 18.78 9.88 -0.22
N PRO A 222 19.03 8.92 -1.15
CA PRO A 222 17.98 8.25 -1.90
C PRO A 222 16.93 7.59 -1.01
N ILE A 223 15.63 7.85 -1.30
CA ILE A 223 14.52 7.24 -0.56
C ILE A 223 14.10 5.94 -1.26
N GLU A 224 14.84 4.87 -1.00
CA GLU A 224 14.63 3.57 -1.62
C GLU A 224 13.37 2.88 -1.07
N GLN A 225 12.47 2.51 -2.00
CA GLN A 225 11.25 1.78 -1.67
C GLN A 225 11.51 0.28 -1.85
N ILE A 226 11.50 -0.49 -0.78
CA ILE A 226 11.90 -1.90 -0.77
C ILE A 226 10.77 -2.78 -0.23
N LEU A 227 10.42 -3.81 -1.00
CA LEU A 227 9.60 -4.93 -0.55
C LEU A 227 10.49 -6.03 0.00
N VAL A 228 10.04 -6.68 1.08
CA VAL A 228 10.65 -7.91 1.63
C VAL A 228 9.58 -8.73 2.34
N ILE A 229 9.78 -10.04 2.43
CA ILE A 229 8.85 -10.95 3.08
C ILE A 229 9.42 -11.36 4.44
N PRO A 230 8.68 -11.12 5.56
CA PRO A 230 9.05 -11.61 6.88
C PRO A 230 9.07 -13.15 6.96
N LYS A 231 9.97 -13.73 7.75
CA LYS A 231 10.09 -15.19 7.90
C LYS A 231 8.87 -15.83 8.57
N ASN A 232 8.12 -15.06 9.36
CA ASN A 232 6.89 -15.50 10.00
C ASN A 232 5.64 -15.18 9.16
N ALA A 233 5.79 -14.87 7.86
CA ALA A 233 4.67 -14.60 6.95
C ALA A 233 3.71 -15.81 6.91
N PRO A 234 2.41 -15.62 7.25
CA PRO A 234 1.43 -16.70 7.25
C PRO A 234 1.18 -17.31 5.85
N HIS A 235 1.34 -16.50 4.77
CA HIS A 235 0.98 -16.89 3.40
C HIS A 235 2.12 -16.60 2.43
N LEU A 236 3.26 -17.29 2.60
CA LEU A 236 4.52 -17.03 1.88
C LEU A 236 4.36 -16.97 0.35
N ASP A 237 3.61 -17.90 -0.25
CA ASP A 237 3.47 -17.96 -1.72
C ASP A 237 2.65 -16.78 -2.24
N LEU A 238 1.55 -16.40 -1.58
CA LEU A 238 0.75 -15.22 -1.92
C LEU A 238 1.53 -13.91 -1.67
N ALA A 239 2.37 -13.88 -0.63
CA ALA A 239 3.25 -12.75 -0.36
C ALA A 239 4.25 -12.54 -1.51
N LYS A 240 4.84 -13.61 -2.04
CA LYS A 240 5.73 -13.56 -3.22
C LYS A 240 4.98 -13.11 -4.47
N GLU A 241 3.77 -13.62 -4.68
CA GLU A 241 2.91 -13.26 -5.79
C GLU A 241 2.56 -11.75 -5.74
N PHE A 242 2.13 -11.24 -4.57
CA PHE A 242 1.86 -9.82 -4.40
C PHE A 242 3.10 -8.94 -4.64
N ALA A 243 4.26 -9.34 -4.11
CA ALA A 243 5.52 -8.63 -4.34
C ALA A 243 5.91 -8.58 -5.83
N ALA A 244 5.71 -9.69 -6.55
CA ALA A 244 5.90 -9.76 -8.00
C ALA A 244 4.90 -8.88 -8.76
N PHE A 245 3.63 -8.86 -8.34
CA PHE A 245 2.58 -8.03 -8.92
C PHE A 245 2.89 -6.53 -8.82
N VAL A 246 3.36 -6.04 -7.66
CA VAL A 246 3.78 -4.65 -7.48
C VAL A 246 4.85 -4.24 -8.50
N ASN A 247 5.79 -5.17 -8.82
CA ASN A 247 6.87 -4.96 -9.78
C ASN A 247 6.52 -5.37 -11.22
N GLY A 248 5.31 -5.89 -11.44
CA GLY A 248 4.81 -6.35 -12.74
C GLY A 248 4.18 -5.26 -13.58
N ASP A 249 3.61 -5.70 -14.71
CA ASP A 249 3.04 -4.83 -15.75
C ASP A 249 1.86 -3.98 -15.27
N GLN A 250 1.17 -4.38 -14.21
CA GLN A 250 0.03 -3.65 -13.63
C GLN A 250 0.45 -2.72 -12.48
N GLY A 251 1.36 -3.16 -11.61
CA GLY A 251 1.81 -2.38 -10.46
C GLY A 251 2.72 -1.23 -10.84
N ARG A 252 3.72 -1.47 -11.68
CA ARG A 252 4.72 -0.46 -12.09
C ARG A 252 4.11 0.82 -12.69
N PRO A 253 3.14 0.76 -13.63
CA PRO A 253 2.53 1.98 -14.17
C PRO A 253 1.83 2.83 -13.10
N LEU A 254 1.19 2.19 -12.11
CA LEU A 254 0.60 2.91 -10.99
C LEU A 254 1.67 3.59 -10.13
N MET A 255 2.77 2.90 -9.84
CA MET A 255 3.87 3.51 -9.07
C MET A 255 4.46 4.72 -9.80
N ASP A 256 4.67 4.63 -11.12
CA ASP A 256 5.14 5.74 -11.96
C ASP A 256 4.16 6.91 -11.96
N GLN A 257 2.85 6.64 -12.13
CA GLN A 257 1.79 7.65 -12.07
C GLN A 257 1.81 8.45 -10.76
N TYR A 258 2.18 7.79 -9.65
CA TYR A 258 2.31 8.43 -8.34
C TYR A 258 3.69 9.07 -8.11
N GLY A 259 4.53 9.15 -9.15
CA GLY A 259 5.81 9.86 -9.13
C GLY A 259 6.95 9.12 -8.44
N PHE A 260 6.86 7.80 -8.28
CA PHE A 260 8.01 7.00 -7.91
C PHE A 260 8.92 6.82 -9.13
N VAL A 261 10.22 7.07 -8.95
CA VAL A 261 11.21 6.77 -9.98
C VAL A 261 11.46 5.26 -9.96
N LEU A 262 11.08 4.57 -11.04
CA LEU A 262 11.19 3.12 -11.11
C LEU A 262 12.62 2.68 -11.43
N PRO A 263 13.09 1.56 -10.83
CA PRO A 263 14.36 0.97 -11.23
C PRO A 263 14.25 0.46 -12.66
N ASP A 264 15.37 0.55 -13.43
CA ASP A 264 15.45 -0.02 -14.77
C ASP A 264 15.22 -1.53 -14.73
N ASN A 265 14.56 -2.07 -15.76
CA ASN A 265 14.23 -3.51 -15.87
C ASN A 265 15.47 -4.45 -15.90
N GLN A 266 16.69 -3.91 -15.80
CA GLN A 266 17.94 -4.67 -15.86
C GLN A 266 18.53 -5.06 -14.49
N SER A 267 17.95 -4.62 -13.37
CA SER A 267 18.51 -4.88 -12.03
C SER A 267 17.97 -6.18 -11.36
N THR A 268 17.23 -7.00 -12.08
CA THR A 268 16.73 -8.31 -11.60
C THR A 268 17.38 -9.47 -12.36
N ARG A 269 18.74 -9.47 -12.45
CA ARG A 269 19.50 -10.65 -12.90
C ARG A 269 20.55 -11.02 -11.86
#